data_546a95427ac6f53e83fdf7f91f3a339b
#
_entry.id   546a95427ac6f53e83fdf7f91f3a339b
#
_cell.length_a   1.000
_cell.length_b   1.000
_cell.length_c   1.000
_cell.angle_alpha   90.00
_cell.angle_beta   90.00
_cell.angle_gamma   90.00
#
_symmetry.space_group_name_H-M   'P 1'
#
loop_
_entity.id
_entity.type
_entity.pdbx_description
1 polymer ?
#
loop_
_entity_poly.entity_id
_entity_poly.type
_entity_poly.pdbx_seq_one_letter_code
_entity_poly.pdbx_strand_id
1 'polypeptide(L)'
;MKILYILISLFLLTSCSSQKAFLQLDGNWSIVEAMGKSTATGEKQPFITFESGKVHGNASVNLFHGSYTLKGSHLTFSHMGMTMMMGRSMDVEAAITQAFEKTTRIACSKDQLYLLDAQKDTVMTLVKKP
;
A
#
# COMPACT_ATOMS: atom_id res chain seq x y z
N MET A 1 17.60 47.95 -23.26
CA MET A 1 17.75 46.50 -23.09
C MET A 1 16.75 46.03 -22.05
N LYS A 2 15.79 45.28 -22.49
CA LYS A 2 14.86 44.61 -21.54
C LYS A 2 15.38 43.23 -21.27
N ILE A 3 15.82 43.03 -20.06
CA ILE A 3 16.21 41.69 -19.59
C ILE A 3 14.91 40.94 -19.29
N LEU A 4 14.59 40.01 -20.16
CA LEU A 4 13.45 39.11 -19.94
C LEU A 4 13.83 38.09 -18.89
N TYR A 5 13.46 38.35 -17.66
CA TYR A 5 13.54 37.31 -16.62
C TYR A 5 12.47 36.27 -16.89
N ILE A 6 12.86 35.21 -17.56
CA ILE A 6 12.06 34.01 -17.60
C ILE A 6 12.17 33.42 -16.20
N LEU A 7 11.17 33.71 -15.40
CA LEU A 7 10.90 32.96 -14.18
C LEU A 7 10.53 31.54 -14.61
N ILE A 8 11.55 30.70 -14.73
CA ILE A 8 11.33 29.26 -14.78
C ILE A 8 10.85 28.90 -13.37
N SER A 9 9.56 28.92 -13.21
CA SER A 9 8.91 28.28 -12.08
C SER A 9 9.29 26.81 -12.13
N LEU A 10 10.37 26.47 -11.42
CA LEU A 10 10.76 25.10 -11.22
C LEU A 10 9.66 24.46 -10.34
N PHE A 11 8.66 23.91 -11.00
CA PHE A 11 7.69 23.05 -10.35
C PHE A 11 8.45 21.85 -9.83
N LEU A 12 8.90 21.95 -8.58
CA LEU A 12 9.36 20.81 -7.82
C LEU A 12 8.15 19.90 -7.61
N LEU A 13 7.88 19.09 -8.61
CA LEU A 13 7.06 17.91 -8.43
C LEU A 13 7.80 17.03 -7.43
N THR A 14 7.43 17.17 -6.17
CA THR A 14 7.81 16.20 -5.15
C THR A 14 7.01 14.92 -5.41
N SER A 15 7.27 14.30 -6.55
CA SER A 15 6.90 12.92 -6.74
C SER A 15 7.81 12.10 -5.83
N CYS A 16 7.24 11.20 -5.03
CA CYS A 16 8.02 10.15 -4.40
C CYS A 16 8.85 9.50 -5.51
N SER A 17 10.16 9.73 -5.51
CA SER A 17 11.03 9.02 -6.43
C SER A 17 10.91 7.52 -6.10
N SER A 18 11.01 6.65 -7.11
CA SER A 18 10.96 5.21 -6.92
C SER A 18 11.93 4.70 -5.85
N GLN A 19 13.10 5.33 -5.73
CA GLN A 19 14.07 5.01 -4.68
C GLN A 19 13.58 5.41 -3.29
N LYS A 20 12.89 6.54 -3.18
CA LYS A 20 12.36 7.02 -1.91
C LYS A 20 11.19 6.15 -1.44
N ALA A 21 10.35 5.69 -2.34
CA ALA A 21 9.29 4.73 -2.05
C ALA A 21 9.87 3.38 -1.60
N PHE A 22 10.91 2.89 -2.25
CA PHE A 22 11.60 1.66 -1.87
C PHE A 22 12.16 1.74 -0.44
N LEU A 23 12.86 2.84 -0.10
CA LEU A 23 13.44 3.03 1.22
C LEU A 23 12.38 3.23 2.31
N GLN A 24 11.18 3.68 1.95
CA GLN A 24 10.09 3.97 2.90
C GLN A 24 9.10 2.83 3.04
N LEU A 25 9.16 1.83 2.17
CA LEU A 25 8.20 0.74 2.18
C LEU A 25 8.42 -0.21 3.36
N ASP A 26 9.68 -0.55 3.64
CA ASP A 26 10.00 -1.45 4.75
C ASP A 26 9.47 -0.89 6.08
N GLY A 27 8.84 -1.74 6.85
CA GLY A 27 8.26 -1.39 8.14
C GLY A 27 6.83 -1.87 8.31
N ASN A 28 6.20 -1.35 9.33
CA ASN A 28 4.84 -1.74 9.74
C ASN A 28 3.83 -0.69 9.32
N TRP A 29 2.76 -1.12 8.68
CA TRP A 29 1.71 -0.27 8.17
C TRP A 29 0.34 -0.78 8.61
N SER A 30 -0.52 0.13 9.08
CA SER A 30 -1.92 -0.20 9.31
C SER A 30 -2.67 -0.17 7.98
N ILE A 31 -3.49 -1.18 7.72
CA ILE A 31 -4.39 -1.20 6.57
C ILE A 31 -5.68 -0.52 7.01
N VAL A 32 -5.95 0.69 6.52
CA VAL A 32 -7.10 1.49 6.98
C VAL A 32 -8.28 1.41 6.01
N GLU A 33 -8.02 1.07 4.75
CA GLU A 33 -9.06 0.91 3.73
C GLU A 33 -8.63 -0.15 2.72
N ALA A 34 -9.56 -0.95 2.26
CA ALA A 34 -9.34 -1.93 1.19
C ALA A 34 -10.59 -2.02 0.32
N MET A 35 -10.42 -1.92 -1.00
CA MET A 35 -11.50 -1.96 -2.00
C MET A 35 -12.64 -0.98 -1.69
N GLY A 36 -12.28 0.23 -1.23
CA GLY A 36 -13.24 1.26 -0.86
C GLY A 36 -13.94 1.04 0.47
N LYS A 37 -13.59 -0.01 1.21
CA LYS A 37 -14.19 -0.34 2.50
C LYS A 37 -13.25 0.02 3.63
N SER A 38 -13.76 0.74 4.65
CA SER A 38 -13.03 0.98 5.89
C SER A 38 -12.78 -0.33 6.63
N THR A 39 -11.57 -0.51 7.16
CA THR A 39 -11.22 -1.68 7.96
C THR A 39 -11.55 -1.51 9.45
N ALA A 40 -12.06 -0.35 9.85
CA ALA A 40 -12.38 -0.05 11.25
C ALA A 40 -13.48 -0.95 11.82
N THR A 41 -14.27 -1.58 10.97
CA THR A 41 -15.34 -2.52 11.36
C THR A 41 -14.82 -3.95 11.57
N GLY A 42 -13.53 -4.19 11.34
CA GLY A 42 -12.91 -5.49 11.53
C GLY A 42 -12.76 -5.88 13.01
N GLU A 43 -12.59 -7.17 13.26
CA GLU A 43 -12.36 -7.69 14.62
C GLU A 43 -11.05 -7.16 15.21
N LYS A 44 -10.02 -7.05 14.38
CA LYS A 44 -8.72 -6.50 14.73
C LYS A 44 -8.31 -5.50 13.67
N GLN A 45 -7.53 -4.50 14.06
CA GLN A 45 -6.94 -3.58 13.11
C GLN A 45 -5.98 -4.35 12.20
N PRO A 46 -6.28 -4.48 10.90
CA PRO A 46 -5.37 -5.18 10.01
C PRO A 46 -4.09 -4.38 9.80
N PHE A 47 -3.01 -5.10 9.59
CA PHE A 47 -1.71 -4.50 9.32
C PHE A 47 -0.91 -5.34 8.33
N ILE A 48 0.08 -4.71 7.72
CA ILE A 48 1.05 -5.37 6.87
C ILE A 48 2.46 -4.88 7.23
N THR A 49 3.39 -5.81 7.29
CA THR A 49 4.81 -5.53 7.46
C THR A 49 5.54 -5.91 6.18
N PHE A 50 6.31 -4.96 5.65
CA PHE A 50 7.20 -5.18 4.51
C PHE A 50 8.62 -5.35 5.04
N GLU A 51 9.30 -6.38 4.61
CA GLU A 51 10.68 -6.67 5.03
C GLU A 51 11.43 -7.43 3.95
N SER A 52 12.35 -6.76 3.28
CA SER A 52 13.30 -7.38 2.34
C SER A 52 12.65 -8.31 1.31
N GLY A 53 11.60 -7.86 0.64
CA GLY A 53 10.90 -8.63 -0.38
C GLY A 53 9.83 -9.57 0.16
N LYS A 54 9.62 -9.59 1.47
CA LYS A 54 8.60 -10.41 2.13
C LYS A 54 7.54 -9.53 2.78
N VAL A 55 6.34 -10.06 2.88
CA VAL A 55 5.25 -9.44 3.63
C VAL A 55 4.64 -10.43 4.61
N HIS A 56 4.16 -9.91 5.70
CA HIS A 56 3.32 -10.65 6.63
C HIS A 56 2.40 -9.67 7.37
N GLY A 57 1.35 -10.16 7.93
CA GLY A 57 0.45 -9.32 8.69
C GLY A 57 -0.83 -10.02 9.10
N ASN A 58 -1.83 -9.22 9.39
CA ASN A 58 -3.15 -9.66 9.81
C ASN A 58 -4.21 -8.98 8.94
N ALA A 59 -5.14 -9.78 8.42
CA ALA A 59 -6.23 -9.30 7.57
C ALA A 59 -7.54 -9.13 8.35
N SER A 60 -7.45 -8.81 9.63
CA SER A 60 -8.52 -8.69 10.61
C SER A 60 -8.91 -10.02 11.27
N VAL A 61 -9.03 -11.10 10.53
CA VAL A 61 -9.33 -12.45 11.07
C VAL A 61 -8.10 -13.34 10.95
N ASN A 62 -7.57 -13.51 9.76
CA ASN A 62 -6.48 -14.43 9.50
C ASN A 62 -5.13 -13.72 9.37
N LEU A 63 -4.06 -14.44 9.70
CA LEU A 63 -2.70 -14.02 9.42
C LEU A 63 -2.36 -14.35 7.97
N PHE A 64 -1.59 -13.49 7.33
CA PHE A 64 -1.10 -13.73 5.98
C PHE A 64 0.41 -13.55 5.91
N HIS A 65 1.00 -14.15 4.90
CA HIS A 65 2.40 -13.99 4.54
C HIS A 65 2.54 -14.12 3.02
N GLY A 66 3.64 -13.63 2.50
CA GLY A 66 3.92 -13.75 1.08
C GLY A 66 5.19 -13.00 0.68
N SER A 67 5.29 -12.73 -0.59
CA SER A 67 6.40 -12.00 -1.18
C SER A 67 5.88 -10.80 -1.97
N TYR A 68 6.73 -9.82 -2.16
CA TYR A 68 6.43 -8.70 -3.05
C TYR A 68 7.62 -8.39 -3.93
N THR A 69 7.34 -7.80 -5.08
CA THR A 69 8.33 -7.24 -5.99
C THR A 69 8.01 -5.78 -6.20
N LEU A 70 9.01 -4.92 -6.03
CA LEU A 70 8.91 -3.50 -6.29
C LEU A 70 9.94 -3.10 -7.32
N LYS A 71 9.48 -2.61 -8.48
CA LYS A 71 10.32 -2.06 -9.55
C LYS A 71 9.81 -0.68 -9.93
N GLY A 72 10.55 0.36 -9.53
CA GLY A 72 10.06 1.73 -9.65
C GLY A 72 8.77 1.89 -8.85
N SER A 73 7.68 2.24 -9.51
CA SER A 73 6.35 2.34 -8.90
C SER A 73 5.48 1.10 -9.10
N HIS A 74 6.02 0.04 -9.72
CA HIS A 74 5.31 -1.22 -9.91
C HIS A 74 5.49 -2.11 -8.69
N LEU A 75 4.38 -2.42 -8.03
CA LEU A 75 4.34 -3.30 -6.87
C LEU A 75 3.40 -4.47 -7.16
N THR A 76 3.90 -5.69 -6.97
CA THR A 76 3.09 -6.89 -7.10
C THR A 76 3.34 -7.81 -5.92
N PHE A 77 2.30 -8.50 -5.49
CA PHE A 77 2.37 -9.54 -4.46
C PHE A 77 2.36 -10.91 -5.11
N SER A 78 3.07 -11.86 -4.51
CA SER A 78 3.14 -13.23 -4.98
C SER A 78 3.28 -14.20 -3.82
N HIS A 79 2.96 -15.47 -4.07
CA HIS A 79 3.07 -16.54 -3.06
C HIS A 79 2.34 -16.22 -1.77
N MET A 80 1.19 -15.55 -1.87
CA MET A 80 0.39 -15.18 -0.70
C MET A 80 -0.29 -16.40 -0.10
N GLY A 81 -0.05 -16.59 1.19
CA GLY A 81 -0.69 -17.63 2.00
C GLY A 81 -1.43 -17.00 3.18
N MET A 82 -2.42 -17.69 3.70
CA MET A 82 -3.27 -17.18 4.76
C MET A 82 -3.78 -18.32 5.62
N THR A 83 -3.91 -18.10 6.94
CA THR A 83 -4.60 -19.05 7.83
C THR A 83 -6.07 -19.11 7.45
N MET A 84 -6.77 -20.15 7.85
CA MET A 84 -8.13 -20.46 7.41
C MET A 84 -9.13 -20.46 8.56
N MET A 85 -9.04 -19.46 9.43
CA MET A 85 -10.01 -19.31 10.52
C MET A 85 -11.25 -18.55 10.05
N MET A 86 -12.39 -18.80 10.67
CA MET A 86 -13.62 -18.05 10.46
C MET A 86 -13.82 -17.01 11.55
N GLY A 87 -14.28 -15.84 11.19
CA GLY A 87 -14.52 -14.73 12.12
C GLY A 87 -15.64 -13.82 11.65
N ARG A 88 -15.91 -12.76 12.39
CA ARG A 88 -17.02 -11.83 12.11
C ARG A 88 -16.72 -10.89 10.94
N SER A 89 -15.46 -10.56 10.72
CA SER A 89 -15.05 -9.57 9.73
C SER A 89 -14.45 -10.22 8.47
N MET A 90 -15.06 -11.29 7.99
CA MET A 90 -14.64 -11.96 6.76
C MET A 90 -14.81 -11.06 5.53
N ASP A 91 -15.69 -10.08 5.57
CA ASP A 91 -15.86 -9.08 4.52
C ASP A 91 -14.65 -8.14 4.43
N VAL A 92 -14.08 -7.74 5.55
CA VAL A 92 -12.84 -6.95 5.59
C VAL A 92 -11.67 -7.78 5.03
N GLU A 93 -11.55 -9.02 5.46
CA GLU A 93 -10.52 -9.94 4.98
C GLU A 93 -10.61 -10.16 3.48
N ALA A 94 -11.83 -10.40 2.97
CA ALA A 94 -12.06 -10.58 1.53
C ALA A 94 -11.65 -9.34 0.74
N ALA A 95 -11.96 -8.14 1.24
CA ALA A 95 -11.55 -6.89 0.60
C ALA A 95 -10.02 -6.75 0.56
N ILE A 96 -9.34 -7.09 1.64
CA ILE A 96 -7.87 -7.05 1.71
C ILE A 96 -7.26 -8.06 0.73
N THR A 97 -7.76 -9.28 0.70
CA THR A 97 -7.29 -10.32 -0.22
C THR A 97 -7.46 -9.88 -1.67
N GLN A 98 -8.62 -9.34 -2.01
CA GLN A 98 -8.89 -8.84 -3.35
C GLN A 98 -7.97 -7.67 -3.72
N ALA A 99 -7.70 -6.78 -2.78
CA ALA A 99 -6.77 -5.67 -3.00
C ALA A 99 -5.35 -6.17 -3.31
N PHE A 100 -4.86 -7.19 -2.62
CA PHE A 100 -3.55 -7.78 -2.93
C PHE A 100 -3.50 -8.32 -4.37
N GLU A 101 -4.54 -8.99 -4.80
CA GLU A 101 -4.61 -9.56 -6.16
C GLU A 101 -4.61 -8.47 -7.24
N LYS A 102 -5.23 -7.33 -6.97
CA LYS A 102 -5.37 -6.24 -7.92
C LYS A 102 -4.21 -5.25 -7.93
N THR A 103 -3.35 -5.27 -6.92
CA THR A 103 -2.25 -4.32 -6.80
C THR A 103 -1.25 -4.49 -7.93
N THR A 104 -0.96 -3.41 -8.65
CA THR A 104 0.07 -3.34 -9.68
C THR A 104 1.02 -2.15 -9.49
N ARG A 105 0.60 -1.16 -8.69
CA ARG A 105 1.35 0.08 -8.50
C ARG A 105 1.28 0.54 -7.06
N ILE A 106 2.22 1.41 -6.70
CA ILE A 106 2.25 2.09 -5.41
C ILE A 106 2.44 3.59 -5.61
N ALA A 107 1.76 4.37 -4.80
CA ALA A 107 1.98 5.81 -4.67
C ALA A 107 2.12 6.14 -3.19
N CYS A 108 2.82 7.22 -2.88
CA CYS A 108 2.99 7.64 -1.49
C CYS A 108 2.69 9.12 -1.31
N SER A 109 2.26 9.48 -0.10
CA SER A 109 2.00 10.87 0.30
C SER A 109 2.27 10.97 1.79
N LYS A 110 3.31 11.70 2.20
CA LYS A 110 3.74 11.84 3.60
C LYS A 110 3.80 10.47 4.32
N ASP A 111 2.88 10.22 5.24
CA ASP A 111 2.83 9.01 6.07
C ASP A 111 1.84 7.96 5.55
N GLN A 112 1.37 8.11 4.31
CA GLN A 112 0.41 7.20 3.70
C GLN A 112 0.97 6.55 2.45
N LEU A 113 0.60 5.30 2.24
CA LEU A 113 0.84 4.57 1.00
C LEU A 113 -0.49 4.19 0.38
N TYR A 114 -0.54 4.28 -0.93
CA TYR A 114 -1.70 3.88 -1.73
C TYR A 114 -1.29 2.77 -2.67
N LEU A 115 -1.96 1.63 -2.57
CA LEU A 115 -1.79 0.55 -3.53
C LEU A 115 -2.84 0.73 -4.62
N LEU A 116 -2.41 0.65 -5.86
CA LEU A 116 -3.25 0.97 -7.02
C LEU A 116 -3.36 -0.24 -7.94
N ASP A 117 -4.49 -0.34 -8.63
CA ASP A 117 -4.72 -1.33 -9.67
C ASP A 117 -4.18 -0.89 -11.04
N ALA A 118 -4.43 -1.67 -12.07
CA ALA A 118 -3.98 -1.38 -13.43
C ALA A 118 -4.62 -0.12 -14.02
N GLN A 119 -5.78 0.31 -13.53
CA GLN A 119 -6.46 1.54 -13.92
C GLN A 119 -6.04 2.74 -13.06
N LYS A 120 -5.08 2.55 -12.16
CA LYS A 120 -4.60 3.56 -11.19
C LYS A 120 -5.64 3.96 -10.14
N ASP A 121 -6.63 3.13 -9.93
CA ASP A 121 -7.57 3.30 -8.81
C ASP A 121 -6.95 2.75 -7.53
N THR A 122 -7.18 3.45 -6.41
CA THR A 122 -6.68 3.01 -5.11
C THR A 122 -7.46 1.78 -4.65
N VAL A 123 -6.75 0.69 -4.41
CA VAL A 123 -7.35 -0.56 -3.89
C VAL A 123 -7.04 -0.78 -2.42
N MET A 124 -6.01 -0.13 -1.88
CA MET A 124 -5.67 -0.23 -0.46
C MET A 124 -4.97 1.04 0.00
N THR A 125 -5.30 1.50 1.19
CA THR A 125 -4.64 2.63 1.84
C THR A 125 -3.96 2.16 3.11
N LEU A 126 -2.68 2.48 3.22
CA LEU A 126 -1.84 2.12 4.35
C LEU A 126 -1.38 3.39 5.07
N VAL A 127 -1.37 3.33 6.40
CA VAL A 127 -0.85 4.41 7.25
C VAL A 127 0.27 3.84 8.11
N LYS A 128 1.38 4.56 8.18
CA LYS A 128 2.53 4.12 8.94
C LYS A 128 2.17 3.96 10.41
N LYS A 129 2.53 2.82 10.98
CA LYS A 129 2.40 2.60 12.42
C LYS A 129 3.47 3.39 13.17
N PRO A 130 3.10 4.06 14.26
CA PRO A 130 4.08 4.73 15.11
C PRO A 130 5.05 3.74 15.77
#